data_04cc73b12ae14808f53b3ca265e85381
#
_entry.id   04cc73b12ae14808f53b3ca265e85381
#
_cell.length_a   1.000
_cell.length_b   1.000
_cell.length_c   1.000
_cell.angle_alpha   90.00
_cell.angle_beta   90.00
_cell.angle_gamma   90.00
#
_symmetry.space_group_name_H-M   'P 1'
#
loop_
_entity.id
_entity.type
_entity.pdbx_description
1 polymer ?
#
loop_
_entity_poly.entity_id
_entity_poly.type
_entity_poly.pdbx_seq_one_letter_code
_entity_poly.pdbx_strand_id
1 'polypeptide(L)'
;MSENKNDKHWRSLEQLADSDKFREQLENEFPGGIDTPVSGLSRRRFMQIMSASVAMTTLVGCRWPEEKIVPFAKRPEGFKPGTPVQFATAFEMGHNVLGVLATSYDGRPIKIEGNPDFALSNGATNTFAQASVLNLYDSDRSRSVLLDGNTASWDDFNTYAKTFKGLKKGGLAVLVGATTSPSLKSQLQKLSKRYKGSKIYKWEPVCRVNEMKGAVQSFGTPVKTQLDLSQAKVVVDFNANTLQDHPTALQNSKGFAKGRDPESGHMNRLYVFENSFTITGGMADHRFPTHASEIGAEVWALAAELVFNSGISMPTVDRADLKKNHHHGNKHISAIAKDLAHNKGHSLIQVGLDQPAEIHALCNAMNEALGNQGSTIS
;
A
#
# COMPACT_ATOMS: atom_id res chain seq x y z
N MET A 1 44.38 26.29 -5.62
CA MET A 1 43.30 25.71 -4.80
C MET A 1 43.96 24.83 -3.76
N SER A 2 43.81 25.15 -2.51
CA SER A 2 44.47 24.41 -1.40
C SER A 2 43.72 23.08 -1.23
N GLU A 3 44.43 21.98 -1.47
CA GLU A 3 44.02 20.65 -1.05
C GLU A 3 43.73 20.66 0.45
N ASN A 4 42.48 20.38 0.81
CA ASN A 4 42.09 20.23 2.21
C ASN A 4 42.57 18.86 2.69
N LYS A 5 43.77 18.82 3.26
CA LYS A 5 44.51 17.64 3.75
C LYS A 5 43.89 16.94 4.96
N ASN A 6 42.60 17.16 5.26
CA ASN A 6 41.98 16.68 6.51
C ASN A 6 40.87 15.62 6.36
N ASP A 7 40.63 15.10 5.16
CA ASP A 7 39.70 13.99 5.01
C ASP A 7 40.41 12.67 5.34
N LYS A 8 40.40 12.31 6.62
CA LYS A 8 40.94 11.04 7.14
C LYS A 8 40.03 9.83 6.91
N HIS A 9 38.90 9.99 6.21
CA HIS A 9 37.91 8.91 6.02
C HIS A 9 37.52 8.79 4.58
N TRP A 10 37.64 7.56 4.03
CA TRP A 10 37.18 7.19 2.70
C TRP A 10 35.84 6.47 2.84
N ARG A 11 34.95 6.69 1.89
CA ARG A 11 33.63 6.05 1.83
C ARG A 11 33.66 4.69 1.13
N SER A 12 34.69 4.44 0.32
CA SER A 12 34.89 3.15 -0.37
C SER A 12 36.36 2.87 -0.61
N LEU A 13 36.68 1.61 -0.93
CA LEU A 13 38.04 1.20 -1.30
C LEU A 13 38.46 1.79 -2.66
N GLU A 14 37.52 1.98 -3.57
CA GLU A 14 37.74 2.61 -4.88
C GLU A 14 38.10 4.11 -4.69
N GLN A 15 37.51 4.78 -3.74
CA GLN A 15 37.87 6.16 -3.36
C GLN A 15 39.28 6.22 -2.77
N LEU A 16 39.64 5.27 -1.91
CA LEU A 16 41.00 5.19 -1.34
C LEU A 16 42.03 4.91 -2.45
N ALA A 17 41.72 4.05 -3.39
CA ALA A 17 42.60 3.69 -4.50
C ALA A 17 42.62 4.75 -5.61
N ASP A 18 41.73 5.76 -5.57
CA ASP A 18 41.55 6.79 -6.61
C ASP A 18 41.46 6.16 -8.03
N SER A 19 40.66 5.08 -8.14
CA SER A 19 40.57 4.30 -9.35
C SER A 19 39.88 5.07 -10.48
N ASP A 20 40.25 4.79 -11.74
CA ASP A 20 39.61 5.43 -12.91
C ASP A 20 38.10 5.21 -12.92
N LYS A 21 37.63 4.04 -12.46
CA LYS A 21 36.21 3.72 -12.32
C LYS A 21 35.49 4.60 -11.28
N PHE A 22 36.17 4.93 -10.19
CA PHE A 22 35.65 5.86 -9.18
C PHE A 22 35.55 7.27 -9.75
N ARG A 23 36.56 7.73 -10.52
CA ARG A 23 36.54 9.04 -11.17
C ARG A 23 35.41 9.15 -12.19
N GLU A 24 35.20 8.10 -13.01
CA GLU A 24 34.10 8.03 -13.98
C GLU A 24 32.74 8.08 -13.29
N GLN A 25 32.56 7.39 -12.16
CA GLN A 25 31.34 7.47 -11.36
C GLN A 25 31.15 8.88 -10.78
N LEU A 26 32.19 9.51 -10.29
CA LEU A 26 32.15 10.86 -9.74
C LEU A 26 31.79 11.90 -10.81
N GLU A 27 32.32 11.76 -12.03
CA GLU A 27 31.98 12.62 -13.17
C GLU A 27 30.53 12.43 -13.63
N ASN A 28 29.98 11.22 -13.53
CA ASN A 28 28.58 10.92 -13.84
C ASN A 28 27.61 11.42 -12.75
N GLU A 29 28.01 11.35 -11.48
CA GLU A 29 27.22 11.82 -10.35
C GLU A 29 27.27 13.36 -10.19
N PHE A 30 28.44 13.95 -10.52
CA PHE A 30 28.64 15.39 -10.49
C PHE A 30 29.23 15.89 -11.82
N PRO A 31 28.41 16.03 -12.88
CA PRO A 31 28.88 16.46 -14.18
C PRO A 31 29.69 17.75 -14.07
N GLY A 32 30.91 17.73 -14.60
CA GLY A 32 31.84 18.86 -14.58
C GLY A 32 31.17 20.13 -15.12
N GLY A 33 31.17 21.18 -14.31
CA GLY A 33 30.55 22.47 -14.61
C GLY A 33 29.82 23.11 -13.43
N ILE A 34 29.51 22.33 -12.38
CA ILE A 34 28.87 22.87 -11.17
C ILE A 34 29.88 23.62 -10.30
N ASP A 35 31.14 23.18 -10.29
CA ASP A 35 32.23 23.78 -9.49
C ASP A 35 33.10 24.73 -10.29
N THR A 36 32.90 24.91 -11.57
CA THR A 36 33.62 25.96 -12.33
C THR A 36 32.99 27.28 -11.99
N PRO A 37 33.72 28.22 -11.33
CA PRO A 37 33.30 29.58 -11.18
C PRO A 37 33.00 30.10 -12.60
N VAL A 38 31.78 30.59 -12.84
CA VAL A 38 31.40 31.18 -14.13
C VAL A 38 32.36 32.34 -14.38
N SER A 39 33.53 32.04 -14.95
CA SER A 39 34.53 33.01 -15.34
C SER A 39 33.96 33.84 -16.47
N GLY A 40 33.61 35.08 -16.20
CA GLY A 40 33.09 36.02 -17.19
C GLY A 40 31.82 36.77 -16.78
N LEU A 41 31.23 36.49 -15.64
CA LEU A 41 30.20 37.35 -15.07
C LEU A 41 30.83 38.62 -14.52
N SER A 42 30.77 39.74 -15.27
CA SER A 42 31.12 41.02 -14.73
C SER A 42 30.23 41.34 -13.52
N ARG A 43 30.72 42.07 -12.50
CA ARG A 43 29.92 42.53 -11.35
C ARG A 43 28.57 43.12 -11.78
N ARG A 44 28.53 43.80 -12.91
CA ARG A 44 27.33 44.42 -13.48
C ARG A 44 26.32 43.36 -13.94
N ARG A 45 26.78 42.26 -14.56
CA ARG A 45 25.91 41.15 -15.05
C ARG A 45 25.38 40.33 -13.89
N PHE A 46 26.19 40.10 -12.86
CA PHE A 46 25.77 39.46 -11.61
C PHE A 46 24.67 40.27 -10.90
N MET A 47 24.85 41.59 -10.78
CA MET A 47 23.87 42.49 -10.18
C MET A 47 22.58 42.56 -11.02
N GLN A 48 22.66 42.45 -12.35
CA GLN A 48 21.49 42.38 -13.22
C GLN A 48 20.71 41.04 -13.04
N ILE A 49 21.39 39.94 -12.92
CA ILE A 49 20.78 38.63 -12.67
C ILE A 49 20.14 38.59 -11.27
N MET A 50 20.83 39.08 -10.26
CA MET A 50 20.27 39.19 -8.91
C MET A 50 19.05 40.12 -8.85
N SER A 51 19.11 41.29 -9.50
CA SER A 51 17.97 42.18 -9.50
C SER A 51 16.78 41.63 -10.30
N ALA A 52 17.02 40.88 -11.38
CA ALA A 52 15.98 40.16 -12.10
C ALA A 52 15.37 39.02 -11.26
N SER A 53 16.18 38.31 -10.48
CA SER A 53 15.70 37.25 -9.56
C SER A 53 14.85 37.85 -8.43
N VAL A 54 15.27 38.96 -7.83
CA VAL A 54 14.50 39.67 -6.80
C VAL A 54 13.21 40.25 -7.40
N ALA A 55 13.25 40.81 -8.63
CA ALA A 55 12.04 41.26 -9.30
C ALA A 55 11.08 40.11 -9.62
N MET A 56 11.59 38.95 -10.03
CA MET A 56 10.73 37.76 -10.26
C MET A 56 10.13 37.23 -8.95
N THR A 57 10.86 37.21 -7.85
CA THR A 57 10.32 36.76 -6.55
C THR A 57 9.27 37.73 -6.00
N THR A 58 9.34 39.01 -6.32
CA THR A 58 8.32 39.99 -5.92
C THR A 58 7.08 39.95 -6.84
N LEU A 59 7.23 39.53 -8.11
CA LEU A 59 6.12 39.37 -9.05
C LEU A 59 5.39 38.04 -8.90
N VAL A 60 6.10 36.99 -8.47
CA VAL A 60 5.51 35.70 -8.10
C VAL A 60 5.32 35.67 -6.58
N GLY A 61 4.80 36.76 -6.02
CA GLY A 61 4.30 36.72 -4.66
C GLY A 61 3.28 35.60 -4.56
N CYS A 62 3.55 34.60 -3.68
CA CYS A 62 2.56 33.59 -3.32
C CYS A 62 1.27 34.34 -3.00
N ARG A 63 0.34 34.40 -3.95
CA ARG A 63 -1.03 34.76 -3.64
C ARG A 63 -1.54 33.65 -2.73
N TRP A 64 -1.53 33.93 -1.45
CA TRP A 64 -2.33 33.15 -0.54
C TRP A 64 -3.76 33.20 -1.10
N PRO A 65 -4.41 32.06 -1.35
CA PRO A 65 -5.79 32.09 -1.76
C PRO A 65 -6.56 32.90 -0.72
N GLU A 66 -7.35 33.89 -1.18
CA GLU A 66 -8.22 34.65 -0.30
C GLU A 66 -9.20 33.67 0.36
N GLU A 67 -8.93 33.36 1.60
CA GLU A 67 -9.80 32.50 2.38
C GLU A 67 -10.98 33.34 2.86
N LYS A 68 -12.17 33.01 2.37
CA LYS A 68 -13.40 33.52 2.96
C LYS A 68 -13.62 32.81 4.28
N ILE A 69 -13.36 33.50 5.38
CA ILE A 69 -13.73 33.03 6.71
C ILE A 69 -15.25 33.13 6.79
N VAL A 70 -15.93 31.99 6.74
CA VAL A 70 -17.37 31.91 6.99
C VAL A 70 -17.57 31.66 8.48
N PRO A 71 -18.13 32.62 9.24
CA PRO A 71 -18.40 32.42 10.65
C PRO A 71 -19.46 31.32 10.83
N PHE A 72 -19.41 30.62 11.98
CA PHE A 72 -20.45 29.67 12.33
C PHE A 72 -21.81 30.38 12.42
N ALA A 73 -22.81 29.81 11.77
CA ALA A 73 -24.21 30.28 11.98
C ALA A 73 -24.66 30.02 13.41
N LYS A 74 -24.18 28.93 14.02
CA LYS A 74 -24.39 28.62 15.46
C LYS A 74 -23.09 28.03 15.99
N ARG A 75 -22.45 28.75 16.91
CA ARG A 75 -21.19 28.33 17.52
C ARG A 75 -21.43 27.17 18.47
N PRO A 76 -20.70 26.05 18.38
CA PRO A 76 -20.77 24.97 19.36
C PRO A 76 -20.37 25.46 20.77
N GLU A 77 -21.04 24.94 21.81
CA GLU A 77 -20.65 25.21 23.20
C GLU A 77 -19.22 24.70 23.47
N GLY A 78 -18.46 25.45 24.24
CA GLY A 78 -17.08 25.11 24.59
C GLY A 78 -16.04 25.33 23.50
N PHE A 79 -16.45 25.77 22.32
CA PHE A 79 -15.54 26.03 21.22
C PHE A 79 -14.68 27.29 21.49
N LYS A 80 -13.36 27.15 21.44
CA LYS A 80 -12.38 28.24 21.52
C LYS A 80 -11.75 28.47 20.16
N PRO A 81 -11.76 29.70 19.63
CA PRO A 81 -11.07 30.02 18.37
C PRO A 81 -9.59 29.63 18.44
N GLY A 82 -9.04 29.09 17.33
CA GLY A 82 -7.64 28.70 17.26
C GLY A 82 -7.31 27.39 18.00
N THR A 83 -8.28 26.73 18.64
CA THR A 83 -8.06 25.41 19.25
C THR A 83 -8.54 24.32 18.29
N PRO A 84 -7.68 23.33 17.94
CA PRO A 84 -8.09 22.25 17.08
C PRO A 84 -9.10 21.32 17.75
N VAL A 85 -10.07 20.85 16.98
CA VAL A 85 -11.02 19.81 17.39
C VAL A 85 -10.76 18.60 16.51
N GLN A 86 -10.63 17.43 17.14
CA GLN A 86 -10.45 16.16 16.43
C GLN A 86 -11.79 15.40 16.35
N PHE A 87 -12.08 14.89 15.17
CA PHE A 87 -13.24 14.05 14.91
C PHE A 87 -12.79 12.66 14.49
N ALA A 88 -13.20 11.64 15.24
CA ALA A 88 -13.01 10.26 14.83
C ALA A 88 -13.94 9.93 13.65
N THR A 89 -13.37 9.45 12.57
CA THR A 89 -14.12 9.07 11.37
C THR A 89 -13.45 7.88 10.68
N ALA A 90 -14.01 7.46 9.55
CA ALA A 90 -13.51 6.35 8.77
C ALA A 90 -13.18 6.81 7.35
N PHE A 91 -12.07 6.32 6.82
CA PHE A 91 -11.67 6.48 5.43
C PHE A 91 -11.75 5.13 4.73
N GLU A 92 -12.66 5.01 3.75
CA GLU A 92 -12.87 3.78 2.99
C GLU A 92 -11.93 3.73 1.79
N MET A 93 -11.21 2.63 1.66
CA MET A 93 -10.32 2.33 0.53
C MET A 93 -10.68 0.95 -0.04
N GLY A 94 -11.66 0.92 -0.94
CA GLY A 94 -12.09 -0.34 -1.56
C GLY A 94 -12.48 -1.41 -0.54
N HIS A 95 -11.63 -2.42 -0.37
CA HIS A 95 -11.87 -3.52 0.58
C HIS A 95 -11.55 -3.19 2.04
N ASN A 96 -10.95 -2.04 2.32
CA ASN A 96 -10.46 -1.66 3.64
C ASN A 96 -11.09 -0.38 4.14
N VAL A 97 -11.14 -0.27 5.46
CA VAL A 97 -11.51 0.95 6.16
C VAL A 97 -10.40 1.28 7.14
N LEU A 98 -9.96 2.52 7.13
CA LEU A 98 -9.03 3.06 8.12
C LEU A 98 -9.80 3.92 9.10
N GLY A 99 -9.62 3.69 10.39
CA GLY A 99 -10.05 4.60 11.44
C GLY A 99 -9.09 5.77 11.48
N VAL A 100 -9.61 6.98 11.32
CA VAL A 100 -8.81 8.20 11.26
C VAL A 100 -9.37 9.28 12.19
N LEU A 101 -8.49 10.20 12.59
CA LEU A 101 -8.80 11.43 13.28
C LEU A 101 -8.66 12.60 12.32
N ALA A 102 -9.74 13.31 12.08
CA ALA A 102 -9.75 14.54 11.30
C ALA A 102 -9.60 15.74 12.23
N THR A 103 -8.48 16.45 12.14
CA THR A 103 -8.24 17.67 12.90
C THR A 103 -8.83 18.84 12.14
N SER A 104 -9.69 19.60 12.81
CA SER A 104 -10.39 20.75 12.25
C SER A 104 -10.14 22.00 13.09
N TYR A 105 -9.89 23.10 12.41
CA TYR A 105 -9.89 24.44 12.98
C TYR A 105 -11.10 25.20 12.47
N ASP A 106 -11.89 25.75 13.37
CA ASP A 106 -13.06 26.56 13.02
C ASP A 106 -14.01 25.91 12.00
N GLY A 107 -14.19 24.57 12.10
CA GLY A 107 -15.00 23.79 11.17
C GLY A 107 -14.31 23.43 9.86
N ARG A 108 -13.03 23.76 9.69
CA ARG A 108 -12.23 23.46 8.50
C ARG A 108 -11.28 22.28 8.78
N PRO A 109 -11.48 21.10 8.21
CA PRO A 109 -10.54 20.00 8.33
C PRO A 109 -9.22 20.33 7.64
N ILE A 110 -8.10 20.14 8.34
CA ILE A 110 -6.77 20.49 7.83
C ILE A 110 -5.78 19.33 7.86
N LYS A 111 -6.03 18.32 8.70
CA LYS A 111 -5.13 17.19 8.87
C LYS A 111 -5.91 15.92 9.10
N ILE A 112 -5.44 14.83 8.50
CA ILE A 112 -5.92 13.47 8.77
C ILE A 112 -4.77 12.68 9.40
N GLU A 113 -5.06 11.99 10.48
CA GLU A 113 -4.13 11.11 11.18
C GLU A 113 -4.79 9.78 11.50
N GLY A 114 -4.02 8.74 11.77
CA GLY A 114 -4.57 7.45 12.17
C GLY A 114 -5.18 7.53 13.56
N ASN A 115 -6.31 6.87 13.78
CA ASN A 115 -6.92 6.77 15.09
C ASN A 115 -6.20 5.67 15.90
N PRO A 116 -5.54 6.01 17.04
CA PRO A 116 -4.85 5.02 17.88
C PRO A 116 -5.79 3.97 18.47
N ASP A 117 -7.06 4.29 18.68
CA ASP A 117 -8.07 3.38 19.22
C ASP A 117 -8.63 2.41 18.16
N PHE A 118 -8.26 2.57 16.89
CA PHE A 118 -8.71 1.67 15.84
C PHE A 118 -7.78 0.44 15.75
N ALA A 119 -8.28 -0.70 16.20
CA ALA A 119 -7.51 -1.93 16.40
C ALA A 119 -6.75 -2.44 15.15
N LEU A 120 -7.30 -2.22 13.93
CA LEU A 120 -6.68 -2.69 12.69
C LEU A 120 -5.47 -1.85 12.25
N SER A 121 -5.34 -0.60 12.70
CA SER A 121 -4.21 0.25 12.31
C SER A 121 -3.40 0.75 13.50
N ASN A 122 -3.98 0.77 14.71
CA ASN A 122 -3.33 1.24 15.94
C ASN A 122 -2.64 2.61 15.74
N GLY A 123 -3.35 3.56 15.13
CA GLY A 123 -2.82 4.89 14.87
C GLY A 123 -1.96 5.02 13.59
N ALA A 124 -1.73 3.93 12.86
CA ALA A 124 -1.07 4.01 11.55
C ALA A 124 -2.03 4.52 10.48
N THR A 125 -1.49 5.23 9.49
CA THR A 125 -2.22 5.74 8.33
C THR A 125 -1.32 5.70 7.10
N ASN A 126 -1.91 5.86 5.92
CA ASN A 126 -1.18 5.86 4.66
C ASN A 126 -1.31 7.21 3.95
N THR A 127 -0.54 7.38 2.88
CA THR A 127 -0.50 8.59 2.07
C THR A 127 -1.87 8.95 1.52
N PHE A 128 -2.67 7.98 1.08
CA PHE A 128 -3.99 8.22 0.50
C PHE A 128 -4.97 8.78 1.55
N ALA A 129 -5.00 8.20 2.74
CA ALA A 129 -5.83 8.70 3.83
C ALA A 129 -5.40 10.10 4.24
N GLN A 130 -4.10 10.38 4.38
CA GLN A 130 -3.61 11.71 4.72
C GLN A 130 -3.91 12.74 3.64
N ALA A 131 -3.71 12.40 2.37
CA ALA A 131 -4.00 13.27 1.25
C ALA A 131 -5.50 13.51 1.01
N SER A 132 -6.39 12.66 1.57
CA SER A 132 -7.84 12.76 1.34
C SER A 132 -8.43 14.10 1.79
N VAL A 133 -7.79 14.80 2.73
CA VAL A 133 -8.22 16.14 3.14
C VAL A 133 -8.19 17.13 1.95
N LEU A 134 -7.31 16.96 0.99
CA LEU A 134 -7.20 17.82 -0.19
C LEU A 134 -8.43 17.71 -1.09
N ASN A 135 -9.09 16.56 -1.11
CA ASN A 135 -10.33 16.37 -1.89
C ASN A 135 -11.47 17.30 -1.45
N LEU A 136 -11.44 17.79 -0.20
CA LEU A 136 -12.43 18.75 0.29
C LEU A 136 -12.24 20.13 -0.33
N TYR A 137 -11.02 20.46 -0.73
CA TYR A 137 -10.62 21.78 -1.23
C TYR A 137 -10.36 21.78 -2.74
N ASP A 138 -10.55 20.64 -3.40
CA ASP A 138 -10.42 20.51 -4.83
C ASP A 138 -11.47 21.38 -5.53
N SER A 139 -11.02 22.23 -6.46
CA SER A 139 -11.89 23.11 -7.25
C SER A 139 -12.88 22.31 -8.11
N ASP A 140 -12.47 21.13 -8.56
CA ASP A 140 -13.22 20.29 -9.50
C ASP A 140 -14.16 19.30 -8.80
N ARG A 141 -14.20 19.32 -7.46
CA ARG A 141 -15.14 18.47 -6.73
C ARG A 141 -16.60 18.79 -7.07
N SER A 142 -17.44 17.79 -7.13
CA SER A 142 -18.88 17.96 -7.31
C SER A 142 -19.48 18.74 -6.13
N ARG A 143 -20.15 19.86 -6.45
CA ARG A 143 -20.74 20.78 -5.46
C ARG A 143 -22.26 20.74 -5.42
N SER A 144 -22.88 20.31 -6.51
CA SER A 144 -24.34 20.30 -6.66
C SER A 144 -24.79 19.14 -7.53
N VAL A 145 -26.08 18.84 -7.45
CA VAL A 145 -26.75 17.96 -8.43
C VAL A 145 -26.74 18.67 -9.78
N LEU A 146 -26.45 17.94 -10.86
CA LEU A 146 -26.47 18.48 -12.23
C LEU A 146 -27.50 17.72 -13.07
N LEU A 147 -28.23 18.45 -13.90
CA LEU A 147 -29.10 17.93 -14.95
C LEU A 147 -28.72 18.59 -16.27
N ASP A 148 -28.26 17.80 -17.23
CA ASP A 148 -27.79 18.26 -18.54
C ASP A 148 -26.72 19.39 -18.44
N GLY A 149 -25.80 19.24 -17.46
CA GLY A 149 -24.73 20.20 -17.19
C GLY A 149 -25.15 21.44 -16.38
N ASN A 150 -26.44 21.64 -16.10
CA ASN A 150 -26.97 22.76 -15.31
C ASN A 150 -27.18 22.36 -13.86
N THR A 151 -26.99 23.30 -12.94
CA THR A 151 -27.26 23.09 -11.51
C THR A 151 -28.73 22.77 -11.27
N ALA A 152 -28.98 21.67 -10.58
CA ALA A 152 -30.31 21.17 -10.20
C ALA A 152 -30.36 20.86 -8.71
N SER A 153 -31.56 20.55 -8.24
CA SER A 153 -31.82 20.18 -6.85
C SER A 153 -32.04 18.66 -6.70
N TRP A 154 -32.02 18.17 -5.46
CA TRP A 154 -32.43 16.79 -5.16
C TRP A 154 -33.93 16.54 -5.44
N ASP A 155 -34.76 17.56 -5.40
CA ASP A 155 -36.19 17.45 -5.75
C ASP A 155 -36.37 17.29 -7.27
N ASP A 156 -35.54 17.96 -8.06
CA ASP A 156 -35.49 17.73 -9.51
C ASP A 156 -35.06 16.30 -9.83
N PHE A 157 -34.02 15.78 -9.15
CA PHE A 157 -33.63 14.39 -9.29
C PHE A 157 -34.75 13.42 -8.89
N ASN A 158 -35.42 13.66 -7.77
CA ASN A 158 -36.55 12.83 -7.33
C ASN A 158 -37.71 12.86 -8.34
N THR A 159 -37.97 13.99 -8.95
CA THR A 159 -38.99 14.15 -9.99
C THR A 159 -38.59 13.39 -11.25
N TYR A 160 -37.34 13.54 -11.69
CA TYR A 160 -36.79 12.79 -12.81
C TYR A 160 -36.83 11.25 -12.56
N ALA A 161 -36.40 10.82 -11.38
CA ALA A 161 -36.43 9.41 -11.00
C ALA A 161 -37.82 8.77 -11.05
N LYS A 162 -38.89 9.55 -10.81
CA LYS A 162 -40.30 9.08 -10.93
C LYS A 162 -40.70 8.80 -12.37
N THR A 163 -40.01 9.36 -13.37
CA THR A 163 -40.28 9.12 -14.77
C THR A 163 -39.83 7.74 -15.25
N PHE A 164 -38.94 7.06 -14.51
CA PHE A 164 -38.43 5.75 -14.89
C PHE A 164 -39.50 4.68 -14.79
N LYS A 165 -39.93 4.18 -15.95
CA LYS A 165 -40.85 3.08 -16.04
C LYS A 165 -40.11 1.74 -15.97
N GLY A 166 -40.77 0.72 -15.38
CA GLY A 166 -40.21 -0.64 -15.38
C GLY A 166 -39.28 -0.98 -14.25
N LEU A 167 -38.87 -0.03 -13.36
CA LEU A 167 -38.01 -0.32 -12.23
C LEU A 167 -38.53 -1.45 -11.32
N LYS A 168 -39.86 -1.51 -11.11
CA LYS A 168 -40.51 -2.56 -10.32
C LYS A 168 -40.64 -3.90 -11.06
N LYS A 169 -40.34 -3.96 -12.36
CA LYS A 169 -40.42 -5.16 -13.21
C LYS A 169 -39.02 -5.71 -13.55
N GLY A 170 -38.02 -5.48 -12.70
CA GLY A 170 -36.66 -5.95 -12.93
C GLY A 170 -35.80 -5.03 -13.82
N GLY A 171 -36.29 -3.83 -14.16
CA GLY A 171 -35.56 -2.88 -15.00
C GLY A 171 -34.45 -2.08 -14.26
N LEU A 172 -34.12 -2.43 -13.01
CA LEU A 172 -33.05 -1.79 -12.25
C LEU A 172 -31.82 -2.68 -12.16
N ALA A 173 -30.71 -2.18 -12.64
CA ALA A 173 -29.39 -2.77 -12.44
C ALA A 173 -28.53 -1.78 -11.65
N VAL A 174 -27.81 -2.28 -10.65
CA VAL A 174 -26.91 -1.49 -9.82
C VAL A 174 -25.52 -2.08 -9.92
N LEU A 175 -24.56 -1.28 -10.34
CA LEU A 175 -23.14 -1.66 -10.36
C LEU A 175 -22.45 -0.97 -9.19
N VAL A 176 -21.78 -1.75 -8.33
CA VAL A 176 -21.05 -1.24 -7.16
C VAL A 176 -19.64 -1.81 -7.15
N GLY A 177 -18.69 -1.03 -6.61
CA GLY A 177 -17.36 -1.49 -6.28
C GLY A 177 -17.33 -2.35 -5.02
N ALA A 178 -16.13 -2.73 -4.60
CA ALA A 178 -15.94 -3.38 -3.31
C ALA A 178 -16.28 -2.42 -2.17
N THR A 179 -17.03 -2.92 -1.19
CA THR A 179 -17.36 -2.14 0.00
C THR A 179 -17.49 -3.04 1.22
N THR A 180 -16.98 -2.56 2.33
CA THR A 180 -17.16 -3.17 3.66
C THR A 180 -18.28 -2.50 4.46
N SER A 181 -18.85 -1.38 3.96
CA SER A 181 -19.88 -0.59 4.65
C SER A 181 -21.14 -1.40 4.95
N PRO A 182 -21.49 -1.64 6.23
CA PRO A 182 -22.74 -2.30 6.59
C PRO A 182 -23.96 -1.49 6.18
N SER A 183 -23.87 -0.15 6.24
CA SER A 183 -24.95 0.77 5.86
C SER A 183 -25.27 0.65 4.37
N LEU A 184 -24.25 0.67 3.49
CA LEU A 184 -24.46 0.51 2.06
C LEU A 184 -25.03 -0.87 1.73
N LYS A 185 -24.53 -1.94 2.37
CA LYS A 185 -25.09 -3.29 2.21
C LYS A 185 -26.56 -3.35 2.60
N SER A 186 -26.95 -2.73 3.72
CA SER A 186 -28.34 -2.65 4.15
C SER A 186 -29.21 -1.86 3.18
N GLN A 187 -28.70 -0.75 2.65
CA GLN A 187 -29.41 0.06 1.64
C GLN A 187 -29.63 -0.71 0.34
N LEU A 188 -28.62 -1.43 -0.16
CA LEU A 188 -28.73 -2.28 -1.34
C LEU A 188 -29.77 -3.39 -1.15
N GLN A 189 -29.82 -4.01 0.04
CA GLN A 189 -30.84 -5.00 0.37
C GLN A 189 -32.24 -4.39 0.39
N LYS A 190 -32.42 -3.20 0.98
CA LYS A 190 -33.70 -2.47 0.96
C LYS A 190 -34.12 -2.09 -0.45
N LEU A 191 -33.14 -1.68 -1.29
CA LEU A 191 -33.39 -1.36 -2.70
C LEU A 191 -33.92 -2.59 -3.45
N SER A 192 -33.25 -3.74 -3.29
CA SER A 192 -33.68 -5.00 -3.94
C SER A 192 -35.05 -5.48 -3.48
N LYS A 193 -35.40 -5.28 -2.21
CA LYS A 193 -36.74 -5.58 -1.71
C LYS A 193 -37.81 -4.66 -2.30
N ARG A 194 -37.48 -3.36 -2.47
CA ARG A 194 -38.40 -2.37 -3.04
C ARG A 194 -38.62 -2.55 -4.54
N TYR A 195 -37.56 -2.88 -5.27
CA TYR A 195 -37.56 -3.07 -6.72
C TYR A 195 -37.31 -4.54 -7.02
N LYS A 196 -38.35 -5.33 -6.90
CA LYS A 196 -38.28 -6.80 -7.16
C LYS A 196 -37.75 -7.09 -8.55
N GLY A 197 -36.82 -8.03 -8.65
CA GLY A 197 -36.13 -8.39 -9.89
C GLY A 197 -34.94 -7.47 -10.24
N SER A 198 -34.61 -6.48 -9.41
CA SER A 198 -33.37 -5.70 -9.58
C SER A 198 -32.14 -6.60 -9.45
N LYS A 199 -31.10 -6.27 -10.21
CA LYS A 199 -29.82 -6.98 -10.19
C LYS A 199 -28.73 -6.10 -9.62
N ILE A 200 -27.97 -6.63 -8.66
CA ILE A 200 -26.80 -5.95 -8.09
C ILE A 200 -25.56 -6.67 -8.61
N TYR A 201 -24.71 -5.93 -9.32
CA TYR A 201 -23.43 -6.39 -9.82
C TYR A 201 -22.33 -5.78 -8.99
N LYS A 202 -21.30 -6.58 -8.72
CA LYS A 202 -20.07 -6.11 -8.07
C LYS A 202 -18.94 -6.22 -9.08
N TRP A 203 -18.17 -5.17 -9.21
CA TRP A 203 -17.00 -5.15 -10.07
C TRP A 203 -15.86 -4.44 -9.35
N GLU A 204 -14.69 -5.04 -9.43
CA GLU A 204 -13.47 -4.52 -8.85
C GLU A 204 -12.31 -4.82 -9.80
N PRO A 205 -11.55 -3.79 -10.27
CA PRO A 205 -10.43 -4.00 -11.20
C PRO A 205 -9.29 -4.80 -10.58
N VAL A 206 -9.04 -4.64 -9.29
CA VAL A 206 -8.07 -5.42 -8.53
C VAL A 206 -8.83 -6.26 -7.52
N CYS A 207 -9.14 -7.49 -7.88
CA CYS A 207 -10.00 -8.35 -7.07
C CYS A 207 -9.20 -9.47 -6.37
N ARG A 208 -9.74 -9.96 -5.26
CA ARG A 208 -9.18 -11.06 -4.46
C ARG A 208 -9.88 -12.40 -4.75
N VAL A 209 -10.41 -12.58 -5.94
CA VAL A 209 -11.21 -13.79 -6.28
C VAL A 209 -10.34 -15.04 -6.27
N ASN A 210 -9.10 -14.98 -6.76
CA ASN A 210 -8.20 -16.13 -6.78
C ASN A 210 -7.79 -16.55 -5.36
N GLU A 211 -7.47 -15.59 -4.51
CA GLU A 211 -7.17 -15.85 -3.10
C GLU A 211 -8.38 -16.49 -2.38
N MET A 212 -9.59 -15.94 -2.59
CA MET A 212 -10.82 -16.53 -2.01
C MET A 212 -11.09 -17.94 -2.53
N LYS A 213 -10.87 -18.21 -3.83
CA LYS A 213 -10.99 -19.55 -4.40
C LYS A 213 -9.94 -20.50 -3.83
N GLY A 214 -8.69 -20.03 -3.66
CA GLY A 214 -7.63 -20.80 -3.01
C GLY A 214 -7.99 -21.13 -1.55
N ALA A 215 -8.57 -20.19 -0.81
CA ALA A 215 -9.06 -20.44 0.54
C ALA A 215 -10.21 -21.50 0.55
N VAL A 216 -11.13 -21.44 -0.40
CA VAL A 216 -12.18 -22.48 -0.53
C VAL A 216 -11.57 -23.84 -0.84
N GLN A 217 -10.53 -23.93 -1.67
CA GLN A 217 -9.83 -25.19 -1.95
C GLN A 217 -9.13 -25.74 -0.70
N SER A 218 -8.54 -24.87 0.11
CA SER A 218 -7.82 -25.28 1.33
C SER A 218 -8.72 -25.57 2.52
N PHE A 219 -9.76 -24.76 2.74
CA PHE A 219 -10.56 -24.74 3.97
C PHE A 219 -12.05 -25.03 3.75
N GLY A 220 -12.48 -25.27 2.51
CA GLY A 220 -13.90 -25.52 2.16
C GLY A 220 -14.79 -24.28 2.24
N THR A 221 -14.29 -23.13 2.67
CA THR A 221 -15.03 -21.88 2.83
C THR A 221 -14.17 -20.67 2.49
N PRO A 222 -14.75 -19.58 1.96
CA PRO A 222 -13.99 -18.36 1.74
C PRO A 222 -13.67 -17.69 3.07
N VAL A 223 -12.39 -17.61 3.39
CA VAL A 223 -11.87 -16.93 4.58
C VAL A 223 -11.01 -15.75 4.17
N LYS A 224 -10.88 -14.77 5.06
CA LYS A 224 -9.92 -13.67 4.93
C LYS A 224 -8.76 -13.96 5.87
N THR A 225 -7.58 -14.00 5.32
CA THR A 225 -6.36 -14.16 6.09
C THR A 225 -5.99 -12.87 6.80
N GLN A 226 -5.62 -12.99 8.07
CA GLN A 226 -4.97 -11.92 8.82
C GLN A 226 -3.54 -12.31 9.11
N LEU A 227 -2.61 -11.38 8.99
CA LEU A 227 -1.19 -11.61 9.14
C LEU A 227 -0.70 -10.95 10.43
N ASP A 228 0.13 -11.66 11.18
CA ASP A 228 0.87 -11.10 12.32
C ASP A 228 2.38 -11.21 12.07
N LEU A 229 2.93 -10.18 11.41
CA LEU A 229 4.35 -10.11 11.13
C LEU A 229 5.21 -9.84 12.37
N SER A 230 4.60 -9.46 13.50
CA SER A 230 5.36 -9.30 14.75
C SER A 230 5.82 -10.64 15.34
N GLN A 231 5.17 -11.75 14.95
CA GLN A 231 5.54 -13.11 15.35
C GLN A 231 6.43 -13.81 14.31
N ALA A 232 6.57 -13.22 13.11
CA ALA A 232 7.30 -13.84 12.02
C ALA A 232 8.81 -13.55 12.12
N LYS A 233 9.61 -14.60 12.16
CA LYS A 233 11.07 -14.53 12.05
C LYS A 233 11.54 -14.63 10.61
N VAL A 234 10.78 -15.33 9.76
CA VAL A 234 11.06 -15.48 8.33
C VAL A 234 9.79 -15.22 7.55
N VAL A 235 9.87 -14.32 6.59
CA VAL A 235 8.77 -13.97 5.67
C VAL A 235 9.22 -14.20 4.24
N VAL A 236 8.41 -14.90 3.46
CA VAL A 236 8.61 -15.09 2.03
C VAL A 236 7.42 -14.47 1.30
N ASP A 237 7.69 -13.48 0.48
CA ASP A 237 6.70 -12.75 -0.30
C ASP A 237 6.90 -13.03 -1.80
N PHE A 238 5.93 -13.68 -2.40
CA PHE A 238 5.91 -13.96 -3.83
C PHE A 238 4.99 -12.96 -4.54
N ASN A 239 5.50 -11.78 -4.83
CA ASN A 239 4.81 -10.70 -5.53
C ASN A 239 3.52 -10.21 -4.82
N ALA A 240 3.41 -10.43 -3.51
CA ALA A 240 2.23 -10.06 -2.74
C ALA A 240 2.24 -8.59 -2.31
N ASN A 241 3.42 -7.97 -2.29
CA ASN A 241 3.63 -6.62 -1.76
C ASN A 241 2.97 -6.43 -0.39
N THR A 242 3.27 -7.36 0.52
CA THR A 242 2.61 -7.55 1.82
C THR A 242 2.64 -6.31 2.70
N LEU A 243 3.67 -5.47 2.57
CA LEU A 243 3.83 -4.25 3.38
C LEU A 243 3.09 -3.03 2.82
N GLN A 244 2.56 -3.09 1.58
CA GLN A 244 1.88 -1.96 0.93
C GLN A 244 0.47 -2.30 0.45
N ASP A 245 0.30 -3.36 -0.35
CA ASP A 245 -0.96 -3.60 -1.09
C ASP A 245 -1.91 -4.57 -0.36
N HIS A 246 -1.41 -5.26 0.67
CA HIS A 246 -2.27 -6.14 1.47
C HIS A 246 -3.32 -5.32 2.25
N PRO A 247 -4.57 -5.83 2.43
CA PRO A 247 -5.60 -5.15 3.21
C PRO A 247 -5.16 -4.72 4.62
N THR A 248 -4.28 -5.47 5.24
CA THR A 248 -3.70 -5.17 6.55
C THR A 248 -2.29 -4.59 6.46
N ALA A 249 -1.91 -3.98 5.33
CA ALA A 249 -0.54 -3.51 5.08
C ALA A 249 0.02 -2.60 6.20
N LEU A 250 -0.80 -1.72 6.77
CA LEU A 250 -0.37 -0.86 7.88
C LEU A 250 -0.03 -1.65 9.14
N GLN A 251 -0.84 -2.65 9.47
CA GLN A 251 -0.59 -3.56 10.57
C GLN A 251 0.63 -4.44 10.29
N ASN A 252 0.73 -4.94 9.05
CA ASN A 252 1.86 -5.74 8.59
C ASN A 252 3.18 -4.97 8.70
N SER A 253 3.22 -3.72 8.21
CA SER A 253 4.41 -2.87 8.26
C SER A 253 4.82 -2.57 9.70
N LYS A 254 3.86 -2.30 10.58
CA LYS A 254 4.11 -2.08 12.01
C LYS A 254 4.64 -3.35 12.70
N GLY A 255 4.02 -4.51 12.41
CA GLY A 255 4.46 -5.81 12.92
C GLY A 255 5.86 -6.18 12.42
N PHE A 256 6.12 -5.95 11.13
CA PHE A 256 7.43 -6.16 10.52
C PHE A 256 8.52 -5.30 11.16
N ALA A 257 8.26 -3.99 11.35
CA ALA A 257 9.18 -3.09 12.00
C ALA A 257 9.48 -3.51 13.45
N LYS A 258 8.46 -3.97 14.19
CA LYS A 258 8.64 -4.49 15.55
C LYS A 258 9.55 -5.73 15.60
N GLY A 259 9.54 -6.55 14.54
CA GLY A 259 10.42 -7.71 14.40
C GLY A 259 11.85 -7.34 13.97
N ARG A 260 12.17 -6.04 13.78
CA ARG A 260 13.51 -5.52 13.42
C ARG A 260 14.06 -4.61 14.51
N ASP A 261 14.27 -5.20 15.67
CA ASP A 261 14.85 -4.50 16.83
C ASP A 261 16.25 -5.05 17.11
N PRO A 262 17.30 -4.34 16.66
CA PRO A 262 18.68 -4.77 16.88
C PRO A 262 19.07 -4.82 18.37
N GLU A 263 18.45 -3.98 19.22
CA GLU A 263 18.76 -3.95 20.66
C GLU A 263 18.25 -5.19 21.37
N SER A 264 17.12 -5.74 20.95
CA SER A 264 16.60 -7.00 21.47
C SER A 264 17.27 -8.24 20.85
N GLY A 265 18.13 -8.08 19.86
CA GLY A 265 18.71 -9.16 19.07
C GLY A 265 17.74 -9.84 18.12
N HIS A 266 16.55 -9.26 17.94
CA HIS A 266 15.52 -9.76 17.03
C HIS A 266 15.61 -9.07 15.66
N MET A 267 15.94 -9.86 14.65
CA MET A 267 15.93 -9.45 13.24
C MET A 267 15.17 -10.48 12.42
N ASN A 268 13.95 -10.15 12.03
CA ASN A 268 13.23 -10.96 11.05
C ASN A 268 13.94 -10.93 9.69
N ARG A 269 13.71 -11.95 8.87
CA ARG A 269 14.29 -12.05 7.54
C ARG A 269 13.18 -12.05 6.48
N LEU A 270 13.31 -11.17 5.50
CA LEU A 270 12.36 -11.02 4.41
C LEU A 270 13.00 -11.40 3.07
N TYR A 271 12.42 -12.42 2.44
CA TYR A 271 12.72 -12.85 1.09
C TYR A 271 11.58 -12.38 0.17
N VAL A 272 11.91 -11.72 -0.94
CA VAL A 272 10.92 -11.19 -1.88
C VAL A 272 11.22 -11.63 -3.30
N PHE A 273 10.26 -12.25 -3.95
CA PHE A 273 10.25 -12.54 -5.38
C PHE A 273 9.24 -11.60 -6.03
N GLU A 274 9.70 -10.68 -6.87
CA GLU A 274 8.81 -9.67 -7.45
C GLU A 274 9.21 -9.28 -8.87
N ASN A 275 8.21 -8.89 -9.66
CA ASN A 275 8.40 -8.47 -11.05
C ASN A 275 8.69 -6.97 -11.20
N SER A 276 8.40 -6.19 -10.19
CA SER A 276 8.66 -4.74 -10.11
C SER A 276 9.23 -4.38 -8.76
N PHE A 277 9.94 -3.26 -8.66
CA PHE A 277 10.51 -2.82 -7.40
C PHE A 277 9.42 -2.18 -6.53
N THR A 278 9.03 -2.88 -5.47
CA THR A 278 7.99 -2.44 -4.53
C THR A 278 8.57 -1.95 -3.20
N ILE A 279 7.72 -1.38 -2.33
CA ILE A 279 8.12 -1.05 -0.95
C ILE A 279 8.53 -2.32 -0.19
N THR A 280 7.82 -3.42 -0.39
CA THR A 280 8.17 -4.71 0.25
C THR A 280 9.53 -5.18 -0.23
N GLY A 281 9.80 -5.11 -1.54
CA GLY A 281 11.11 -5.45 -2.10
C GLY A 281 12.24 -4.51 -1.64
N GLY A 282 11.93 -3.22 -1.43
CA GLY A 282 12.87 -2.25 -0.89
C GLY A 282 13.27 -2.50 0.57
N MET A 283 12.42 -3.20 1.32
CA MET A 283 12.67 -3.60 2.70
C MET A 283 13.25 -5.02 2.85
N ALA A 284 13.38 -5.75 1.74
CA ALA A 284 13.82 -7.14 1.74
C ALA A 284 15.30 -7.29 2.09
N ASP A 285 15.63 -8.34 2.86
CA ASP A 285 17.01 -8.76 3.08
C ASP A 285 17.55 -9.48 1.84
N HIS A 286 16.66 -10.20 1.14
CA HIS A 286 16.98 -10.89 -0.11
C HIS A 286 15.87 -10.66 -1.12
N ARG A 287 16.17 -9.91 -2.17
CA ARG A 287 15.25 -9.61 -3.27
C ARG A 287 15.65 -10.37 -4.52
N PHE A 288 14.69 -11.07 -5.12
CA PHE A 288 14.85 -11.84 -6.35
C PHE A 288 13.96 -11.27 -7.44
N PRO A 289 14.50 -10.50 -8.39
CA PRO A 289 13.75 -10.07 -9.56
C PRO A 289 13.28 -11.30 -10.34
N THR A 290 11.97 -11.45 -10.48
CA THR A 290 11.34 -12.64 -11.05
C THR A 290 10.24 -12.22 -12.01
N HIS A 291 10.19 -12.81 -13.20
CA HIS A 291 9.10 -12.53 -14.14
C HIS A 291 7.74 -12.97 -13.55
N ALA A 292 6.68 -12.20 -13.80
CA ALA A 292 5.34 -12.51 -13.29
C ALA A 292 4.88 -13.93 -13.66
N SER A 293 5.25 -14.43 -14.85
CA SER A 293 4.96 -15.77 -15.31
C SER A 293 5.73 -16.89 -14.57
N GLU A 294 6.79 -16.55 -13.85
CA GLU A 294 7.65 -17.51 -13.15
C GLU A 294 7.35 -17.60 -11.66
N ILE A 295 6.61 -16.63 -11.10
CA ILE A 295 6.26 -16.59 -9.67
C ILE A 295 5.62 -17.91 -9.22
N GLY A 296 4.64 -18.42 -9.98
CA GLY A 296 3.97 -19.69 -9.64
C GLY A 296 4.93 -20.88 -9.64
N ALA A 297 5.92 -20.91 -10.54
CA ALA A 297 6.95 -21.96 -10.59
C ALA A 297 7.87 -21.89 -9.37
N GLU A 298 8.24 -20.69 -8.90
CA GLU A 298 9.05 -20.51 -7.69
C GLU A 298 8.29 -20.95 -6.42
N VAL A 299 6.97 -20.71 -6.35
CA VAL A 299 6.13 -21.22 -5.26
C VAL A 299 6.11 -22.76 -5.24
N TRP A 300 5.95 -23.40 -6.41
CA TRP A 300 6.02 -24.85 -6.55
C TRP A 300 7.40 -25.40 -6.19
N ALA A 301 8.47 -24.74 -6.62
CA ALA A 301 9.84 -25.12 -6.30
C ALA A 301 10.10 -25.10 -4.78
N LEU A 302 9.61 -24.05 -4.11
CA LEU A 302 9.71 -23.96 -2.65
C LEU A 302 8.93 -25.09 -1.94
N ALA A 303 7.70 -25.37 -2.37
CA ALA A 303 6.88 -26.44 -1.83
C ALA A 303 7.57 -27.81 -2.00
N ALA A 304 8.13 -28.07 -3.17
CA ALA A 304 8.90 -29.30 -3.46
C ALA A 304 10.15 -29.42 -2.58
N GLU A 305 10.90 -28.34 -2.40
CA GLU A 305 12.10 -28.31 -1.58
C GLU A 305 11.79 -28.54 -0.09
N LEU A 306 10.70 -27.96 0.41
CA LEU A 306 10.21 -28.21 1.77
C LEU A 306 9.90 -29.69 2.01
N VAL A 307 9.25 -30.34 1.03
CA VAL A 307 8.87 -31.75 1.17
C VAL A 307 10.06 -32.70 1.01
N PHE A 308 10.85 -32.54 -0.06
CA PHE A 308 11.87 -33.52 -0.43
C PHE A 308 13.18 -33.36 0.34
N ASN A 309 13.57 -32.11 0.64
CA ASN A 309 14.88 -31.83 1.23
C ASN A 309 14.81 -31.30 2.66
N SER A 310 13.69 -30.70 3.07
CA SER A 310 13.52 -30.16 4.42
C SER A 310 12.61 -31.02 5.33
N GLY A 311 12.06 -32.13 4.83
CA GLY A 311 11.30 -33.10 5.60
C GLY A 311 9.93 -32.59 6.11
N ILE A 312 9.36 -31.58 5.45
CA ILE A 312 8.04 -31.03 5.78
C ILE A 312 6.97 -31.90 5.12
N SER A 313 6.03 -32.42 5.91
CA SER A 313 4.93 -33.25 5.39
C SER A 313 3.79 -32.35 4.90
N MET A 314 3.39 -32.51 3.62
CA MET A 314 2.27 -31.79 3.00
C MET A 314 1.29 -32.82 2.39
N PRO A 315 0.47 -33.50 3.20
CA PRO A 315 -0.37 -34.61 2.73
C PRO A 315 -1.48 -34.20 1.78
N THR A 316 -1.85 -32.91 1.75
CA THR A 316 -2.90 -32.36 0.89
C THR A 316 -2.41 -32.04 -0.51
N VAL A 317 -1.10 -32.11 -0.77
CA VAL A 317 -0.49 -31.79 -2.06
C VAL A 317 0.00 -33.05 -2.75
N ASP A 318 -0.31 -33.21 -4.03
CA ASP A 318 0.10 -34.39 -4.79
C ASP A 318 1.64 -34.41 -4.95
N ARG A 319 2.24 -35.55 -4.53
CA ARG A 319 3.69 -35.74 -4.65
C ARG A 319 4.20 -35.78 -6.08
N ALA A 320 3.35 -36.20 -7.02
CA ALA A 320 3.72 -36.22 -8.44
C ALA A 320 3.88 -34.79 -8.99
N ASP A 321 2.97 -33.88 -8.60
CA ASP A 321 3.06 -32.47 -8.98
C ASP A 321 4.27 -31.78 -8.33
N LEU A 322 4.54 -32.05 -7.07
CA LEU A 322 5.76 -31.57 -6.39
C LEU A 322 7.02 -32.05 -7.11
N LYS A 323 7.09 -33.36 -7.46
CA LYS A 323 8.26 -33.93 -8.14
C LYS A 323 8.49 -33.31 -9.53
N LYS A 324 7.41 -33.03 -10.27
CA LYS A 324 7.47 -32.37 -11.59
C LYS A 324 8.06 -30.97 -11.51
N ASN A 325 7.77 -30.24 -10.44
CA ASN A 325 8.17 -28.85 -10.24
C ASN A 325 9.43 -28.70 -9.36
N HIS A 326 10.08 -29.79 -8.97
CA HIS A 326 11.31 -29.77 -8.19
C HIS A 326 12.50 -29.40 -9.07
N HIS A 327 12.95 -28.16 -9.00
CA HIS A 327 14.13 -27.67 -9.70
C HIS A 327 15.38 -28.00 -8.90
N HIS A 328 16.14 -29.00 -9.34
CA HIS A 328 17.44 -29.33 -8.73
C HIS A 328 18.42 -28.17 -8.96
N GLY A 329 19.01 -27.66 -7.89
CA GLY A 329 20.14 -26.73 -7.95
C GLY A 329 19.81 -25.25 -7.76
N ASN A 330 18.56 -24.85 -7.50
CA ASN A 330 18.25 -23.47 -7.11
C ASN A 330 18.70 -23.20 -5.66
N LYS A 331 19.90 -22.62 -5.54
CA LYS A 331 20.52 -22.36 -4.21
C LYS A 331 19.68 -21.45 -3.32
N HIS A 332 18.93 -20.52 -3.90
CA HIS A 332 18.11 -19.59 -3.14
C HIS A 332 16.90 -20.29 -2.53
N ILE A 333 16.17 -21.08 -3.28
CA ILE A 333 15.00 -21.85 -2.80
C ILE A 333 15.41 -22.84 -1.71
N SER A 334 16.54 -23.54 -1.88
CA SER A 334 17.03 -24.47 -0.87
C SER A 334 17.40 -23.77 0.45
N ALA A 335 18.01 -22.60 0.39
CA ALA A 335 18.33 -21.81 1.57
C ALA A 335 17.06 -21.31 2.27
N ILE A 336 16.07 -20.80 1.51
CA ILE A 336 14.79 -20.35 2.02
C ILE A 336 14.01 -21.49 2.68
N ALA A 337 13.95 -22.65 2.03
CA ALA A 337 13.26 -23.83 2.59
C ALA A 337 13.85 -24.30 3.93
N LYS A 338 15.19 -24.29 4.04
CA LYS A 338 15.87 -24.60 5.32
C LYS A 338 15.57 -23.57 6.39
N ASP A 339 15.55 -22.29 6.05
CA ASP A 339 15.27 -21.20 6.98
C ASP A 339 13.82 -21.28 7.50
N LEU A 340 12.85 -21.51 6.60
CA LEU A 340 11.45 -21.75 6.95
C LEU A 340 11.28 -22.98 7.85
N ALA A 341 11.91 -24.10 7.52
CA ALA A 341 11.85 -25.34 8.28
C ALA A 341 12.45 -25.20 9.69
N HIS A 342 13.48 -24.37 9.83
CA HIS A 342 14.08 -24.07 11.14
C HIS A 342 13.19 -23.16 12.01
N ASN A 343 12.35 -22.34 11.37
CA ASN A 343 11.48 -21.38 12.03
C ASN A 343 9.98 -21.76 11.96
N LYS A 344 9.66 -23.03 12.14
CA LYS A 344 8.28 -23.53 12.19
C LYS A 344 7.44 -22.78 13.23
N GLY A 345 6.21 -22.41 12.88
CA GLY A 345 5.31 -21.63 13.71
C GLY A 345 5.64 -20.13 13.78
N HIS A 346 6.79 -19.73 13.25
CA HIS A 346 7.28 -18.34 13.24
C HIS A 346 7.71 -17.90 11.84
N SER A 347 7.16 -18.51 10.82
CA SER A 347 7.39 -18.14 9.44
C SER A 347 6.08 -17.70 8.77
N LEU A 348 6.18 -17.10 7.58
CA LEU A 348 5.03 -16.67 6.82
C LEU A 348 5.36 -16.73 5.32
N ILE A 349 4.48 -17.33 4.54
CA ILE A 349 4.56 -17.36 3.09
C ILE A 349 3.33 -16.66 2.53
N GLN A 350 3.52 -15.67 1.66
CA GLN A 350 2.46 -14.94 0.99
C GLN A 350 2.66 -14.94 -0.52
N VAL A 351 1.55 -14.90 -1.26
CA VAL A 351 1.54 -14.88 -2.72
C VAL A 351 0.61 -13.78 -3.23
N GLY A 352 0.99 -13.14 -4.34
CA GLY A 352 0.28 -12.02 -4.94
C GLY A 352 -1.08 -12.40 -5.50
N LEU A 353 -1.98 -11.41 -5.57
CA LEU A 353 -3.37 -11.58 -6.02
C LEU A 353 -3.50 -11.98 -7.50
N ASP A 354 -2.46 -11.75 -8.28
CA ASP A 354 -2.34 -12.10 -9.70
C ASP A 354 -2.20 -13.61 -9.93
N GLN A 355 -1.79 -14.35 -8.89
CA GLN A 355 -1.58 -15.79 -8.99
C GLN A 355 -2.90 -16.57 -9.01
N PRO A 356 -2.96 -17.71 -9.72
CA PRO A 356 -4.15 -18.53 -9.78
C PRO A 356 -4.49 -19.19 -8.43
N ALA A 357 -5.74 -19.66 -8.30
CA ALA A 357 -6.28 -20.16 -7.04
C ALA A 357 -5.51 -21.35 -6.45
N GLU A 358 -4.98 -22.22 -7.30
CA GLU A 358 -4.15 -23.37 -6.91
C GLU A 358 -2.84 -22.95 -6.27
N ILE A 359 -2.24 -21.83 -6.68
CA ILE A 359 -1.01 -21.30 -6.06
C ILE A 359 -1.32 -20.72 -4.67
N HIS A 360 -2.47 -20.06 -4.50
CA HIS A 360 -2.93 -19.63 -3.18
C HIS A 360 -3.19 -20.83 -2.26
N ALA A 361 -3.82 -21.90 -2.77
CA ALA A 361 -4.06 -23.12 -2.03
C ALA A 361 -2.73 -23.81 -1.63
N LEU A 362 -1.75 -23.83 -2.53
CA LEU A 362 -0.41 -24.36 -2.25
C LEU A 362 0.30 -23.54 -1.16
N CYS A 363 0.18 -22.23 -1.20
CA CYS A 363 0.70 -21.33 -0.19
C CYS A 363 0.06 -21.60 1.19
N ASN A 364 -1.26 -21.80 1.24
CA ASN A 364 -1.97 -22.17 2.45
C ASN A 364 -1.48 -23.53 3.01
N ALA A 365 -1.29 -24.53 2.14
CA ALA A 365 -0.79 -25.84 2.53
C ALA A 365 0.64 -25.78 3.09
N MET A 366 1.52 -24.95 2.53
CA MET A 366 2.87 -24.71 3.08
C MET A 366 2.79 -24.06 4.47
N ASN A 367 1.97 -23.02 4.64
CA ASN A 367 1.79 -22.36 5.94
C ASN A 367 1.22 -23.31 7.00
N GLU A 368 0.26 -24.16 6.63
CA GLU A 368 -0.28 -25.20 7.51
C GLU A 368 0.80 -26.20 7.91
N ALA A 369 1.54 -26.74 6.95
CA ALA A 369 2.59 -27.73 7.18
C ALA A 369 3.76 -27.19 8.01
N LEU A 370 4.02 -25.88 7.93
CA LEU A 370 5.00 -25.16 8.76
C LEU A 370 4.46 -24.79 10.15
N GLY A 371 3.16 -25.02 10.44
CA GLY A 371 2.56 -24.68 11.73
C GLY A 371 2.35 -23.18 11.94
N ASN A 372 2.23 -22.41 10.87
CA ASN A 372 2.09 -20.95 10.91
C ASN A 372 0.67 -20.50 11.27
N GLN A 373 -0.34 -21.38 11.08
CA GLN A 373 -1.73 -21.09 11.42
C GLN A 373 -1.93 -20.93 12.92
N GLY A 374 -2.64 -19.85 13.30
CA GLY A 374 -2.84 -19.47 14.70
C GLY A 374 -1.66 -18.74 15.34
N SER A 375 -0.57 -18.50 14.59
CA SER A 375 0.59 -17.70 15.00
C SER A 375 0.80 -16.51 14.07
N THR A 376 1.47 -16.72 12.95
CA THR A 376 1.77 -15.64 11.98
C THR A 376 0.66 -15.39 10.97
N ILE A 377 -0.27 -16.33 10.84
CA ILE A 377 -1.45 -16.27 9.96
C ILE A 377 -2.68 -16.83 10.67
N SER A 378 -3.82 -16.16 10.53
CA SER A 378 -5.12 -16.56 11.09
C SER A 378 -6.28 -16.25 10.15
#